data_59ddc5a9e38fd24222c7196c318ad29a
#
_entry.id   59ddc5a9e38fd24222c7196c318ad29a
#
_cell.length_a   1.000
_cell.length_b   1.000
_cell.length_c   1.000
_cell.angle_alpha   90.00
_cell.angle_beta   90.00
_cell.angle_gamma   90.00
#
_symmetry.space_group_name_H-M   'P 1'
#
loop_
_entity.id
_entity.type
_entity.pdbx_description
1 polymer ?
#
loop_
_entity_poly.entity_id
_entity_poly.type
_entity_poly.pdbx_seq_one_letter_code
_entity_poly.pdbx_strand_id
1 'polypeptide(L)'
;TAALSLGSIIPGFGSNSYQEILGANEKIRIGVIGVNSRGNALAQGFAKMKGCEVTYLCDVDSRALERCQADIHKISGRTPKGEKDIRKMLESDDFEAVVIATPDHWHAKAAIMAMQAGKHVYLEKPTSHNPAENEMLVRATLKYNRIVQVGNQRRSWPNVIKAIEEIKSGAIGKVRYAKSWYVNNRPSIGTGKVVPVPDYLDWDLWQGPAPRVPNFKDNYIH
;
A
#
# COMPACT_ATOMS: atom_id res chain seq x y z
N THR A 1 36.62 -32.04 -39.76
CA THR A 1 36.91 -30.74 -39.16
C THR A 1 35.95 -30.50 -38.04
N ALA A 2 36.43 -30.82 -36.84
CA ALA A 2 35.68 -30.59 -35.59
C ALA A 2 35.87 -29.13 -35.14
N ALA A 3 34.78 -28.39 -34.97
CA ALA A 3 34.79 -27.11 -34.31
C ALA A 3 34.61 -27.33 -32.82
N LEU A 4 35.64 -27.10 -32.03
CA LEU A 4 35.63 -27.01 -30.59
C LEU A 4 35.02 -25.66 -30.20
N SER A 5 33.82 -25.64 -29.60
CA SER A 5 33.30 -24.50 -28.89
C SER A 5 33.93 -24.44 -27.50
N LEU A 6 34.84 -23.51 -27.29
CA LEU A 6 35.32 -23.15 -25.96
C LEU A 6 34.19 -22.38 -25.24
N GLY A 7 33.41 -23.09 -24.43
CA GLY A 7 32.58 -22.50 -23.41
C GLY A 7 33.48 -22.07 -22.26
N SER A 8 33.71 -20.76 -22.11
CA SER A 8 34.35 -20.19 -20.93
C SER A 8 33.42 -20.35 -19.73
N ILE A 9 33.70 -21.32 -18.87
CA ILE A 9 33.10 -21.48 -17.57
C ILE A 9 33.64 -20.34 -16.68
N ILE A 10 32.85 -19.36 -16.42
CA ILE A 10 33.15 -18.34 -15.39
C ILE A 10 32.85 -19.01 -14.04
N PRO A 11 33.86 -19.23 -13.17
CA PRO A 11 33.62 -19.84 -11.86
C PRO A 11 32.88 -18.84 -10.98
N GLY A 12 31.71 -19.23 -10.48
CA GLY A 12 30.98 -18.48 -9.46
C GLY A 12 29.48 -18.30 -9.66
N PHE A 13 28.93 -18.67 -10.82
CA PHE A 13 27.48 -18.63 -11.04
C PHE A 13 26.91 -20.06 -11.09
N GLY A 14 26.34 -20.51 -9.97
CA GLY A 14 25.57 -21.76 -9.94
C GLY A 14 24.21 -21.58 -10.64
N SER A 15 23.59 -22.70 -11.07
CA SER A 15 22.25 -22.69 -11.69
C SER A 15 21.17 -21.98 -10.85
N ASN A 16 21.31 -21.94 -9.53
CA ASN A 16 20.45 -21.24 -8.62
C ASN A 16 20.55 -19.70 -8.76
N SER A 17 21.76 -19.17 -9.06
CA SER A 17 21.96 -17.74 -9.31
C SER A 17 21.27 -17.28 -10.59
N TYR A 18 21.21 -18.12 -11.62
CA TYR A 18 20.48 -17.82 -12.86
C TYR A 18 18.95 -17.84 -12.68
N GLN A 19 18.44 -18.75 -11.87
CA GLN A 19 17.00 -18.77 -11.53
C GLN A 19 16.57 -17.56 -10.69
N GLU A 20 17.43 -17.07 -9.81
CA GLU A 20 17.18 -15.83 -9.07
C GLU A 20 17.22 -14.59 -9.99
N ILE A 21 18.12 -14.54 -10.96
CA ILE A 21 18.21 -13.42 -11.92
C ILE A 21 17.02 -13.40 -12.88
N LEU A 22 16.59 -14.54 -13.42
CA LEU A 22 15.41 -14.65 -14.28
C LEU A 22 14.11 -14.34 -13.52
N GLY A 23 13.99 -14.74 -12.25
CA GLY A 23 12.83 -14.42 -11.42
C GLY A 23 12.77 -12.99 -10.91
N ALA A 24 13.90 -12.26 -10.85
CA ALA A 24 13.95 -10.88 -10.37
C ALA A 24 13.33 -9.89 -11.38
N ASN A 25 13.42 -10.16 -12.68
CA ASN A 25 12.85 -9.32 -13.73
C ASN A 25 11.35 -9.56 -13.96
N GLU A 26 10.77 -10.60 -13.38
CA GLU A 26 9.34 -10.94 -13.51
C GLU A 26 8.50 -10.49 -12.30
N LYS A 27 9.13 -9.96 -11.24
CA LYS A 27 8.42 -9.53 -10.04
C LYS A 27 8.01 -8.07 -10.13
N ILE A 28 6.77 -7.81 -9.77
CA ILE A 28 6.28 -6.44 -9.54
C ILE A 28 6.87 -5.94 -8.22
N ARG A 29 7.70 -4.91 -8.29
CA ARG A 29 8.28 -4.26 -7.11
C ARG A 29 7.29 -3.24 -6.55
N ILE A 30 7.08 -3.30 -5.25
CA ILE A 30 6.03 -2.57 -4.56
C ILE A 30 6.64 -1.70 -3.45
N GLY A 31 6.23 -0.43 -3.44
CA GLY A 31 6.39 0.46 -2.30
C GLY A 31 5.12 0.49 -1.43
N VAL A 32 5.24 0.65 -0.13
CA VAL A 32 4.08 0.76 0.77
C VAL A 32 4.18 2.03 1.60
N ILE A 33 3.11 2.84 1.59
CA ILE A 33 3.00 4.12 2.28
C ILE A 33 1.96 4.02 3.39
N GLY A 34 2.36 4.31 4.63
CA GLY A 34 1.55 4.13 5.83
C GLY A 34 1.57 2.66 6.29
N VAL A 35 2.55 2.29 7.15
CA VAL A 35 2.83 0.88 7.46
C VAL A 35 2.57 0.50 8.92
N ASN A 36 1.80 1.31 9.66
CA ASN A 36 1.56 1.01 11.08
C ASN A 36 0.67 -0.23 11.31
N SER A 37 -0.53 -0.27 10.74
CA SER A 37 -1.54 -1.31 10.97
C SER A 37 -1.94 -1.99 9.67
N ARG A 38 -2.91 -1.39 8.96
CA ARG A 38 -3.42 -1.94 7.71
C ARG A 38 -2.33 -2.06 6.65
N GLY A 39 -1.46 -1.05 6.54
CA GLY A 39 -0.36 -1.07 5.59
C GLY A 39 0.65 -2.17 5.87
N ASN A 40 0.98 -2.46 7.14
CA ASN A 40 1.83 -3.60 7.48
C ASN A 40 1.20 -4.93 7.06
N ALA A 41 -0.10 -5.12 7.32
CA ALA A 41 -0.81 -6.32 6.87
C ALA A 41 -0.81 -6.48 5.34
N LEU A 42 -0.97 -5.38 4.59
CA LEU A 42 -0.89 -5.38 3.14
C LEU A 42 0.54 -5.66 2.65
N ALA A 43 1.55 -5.03 3.24
CA ALA A 43 2.95 -5.27 2.91
C ALA A 43 3.32 -6.75 3.08
N GLN A 44 2.94 -7.36 4.21
CA GLN A 44 3.14 -8.79 4.43
C GLN A 44 2.36 -9.65 3.44
N GLY A 45 1.13 -9.25 3.09
CA GLY A 45 0.32 -9.93 2.07
C GLY A 45 1.03 -9.95 0.71
N PHE A 46 1.48 -8.81 0.23
CA PHE A 46 2.22 -8.70 -1.02
C PHE A 46 3.58 -9.42 -0.98
N ALA A 47 4.30 -9.35 0.13
CA ALA A 47 5.58 -10.06 0.29
C ALA A 47 5.46 -11.59 0.22
N LYS A 48 4.28 -12.14 0.56
CA LYS A 48 3.96 -13.57 0.44
C LYS A 48 3.48 -13.97 -0.96
N MET A 49 3.12 -13.01 -1.82
CA MET A 49 2.62 -13.29 -3.15
C MET A 49 3.76 -13.66 -4.10
N LYS A 50 3.58 -14.77 -4.82
CA LYS A 50 4.47 -15.13 -5.92
C LYS A 50 4.38 -14.06 -7.01
N GLY A 51 5.53 -13.55 -7.46
CA GLY A 51 5.59 -12.49 -8.47
C GLY A 51 5.50 -11.06 -7.92
N CYS A 52 5.54 -10.88 -6.59
CA CYS A 52 5.64 -9.56 -5.95
C CYS A 52 6.89 -9.47 -5.07
N GLU A 53 7.40 -8.27 -4.92
CA GLU A 53 8.49 -7.95 -3.98
C GLU A 53 8.23 -6.58 -3.35
N VAL A 54 8.24 -6.51 -2.02
CA VAL A 54 8.16 -5.23 -1.30
C VAL A 54 9.58 -4.68 -1.14
N THR A 55 9.88 -3.61 -1.85
CA THR A 55 11.23 -3.03 -1.93
C THR A 55 11.38 -1.74 -1.14
N TYR A 56 10.27 -1.03 -0.87
CA TYR A 56 10.30 0.27 -0.22
C TYR A 56 9.14 0.45 0.75
N LEU A 57 9.38 1.08 1.89
CA LEU A 57 8.37 1.43 2.90
C LEU A 57 8.48 2.91 3.26
N CYS A 58 7.32 3.54 3.53
CA CYS A 58 7.27 4.91 3.99
C CYS A 58 6.29 5.06 5.15
N ASP A 59 6.78 5.59 6.27
CA ASP A 59 5.95 5.99 7.40
C ASP A 59 6.62 7.12 8.18
N VAL A 60 5.82 8.01 8.73
CA VAL A 60 6.26 9.12 9.56
C VAL A 60 6.54 8.71 11.03
N ASP A 61 6.11 7.52 11.44
CA ASP A 61 6.44 6.87 12.71
C ASP A 61 7.57 5.86 12.49
N SER A 62 8.78 6.18 13.00
CA SER A 62 9.97 5.33 12.82
C SER A 62 9.78 3.93 13.40
N ARG A 63 9.02 3.77 14.47
CA ARG A 63 8.72 2.46 15.09
C ARG A 63 7.84 1.59 14.19
N ALA A 64 6.87 2.19 13.48
CA ALA A 64 6.04 1.49 12.51
C ALA A 64 6.87 1.04 11.31
N LEU A 65 7.76 1.91 10.85
CA LEU A 65 8.67 1.63 9.74
C LEU A 65 9.60 0.46 10.07
N GLU A 66 10.33 0.53 11.20
CA GLU A 66 11.25 -0.51 11.65
C GLU A 66 10.55 -1.86 11.86
N ARG A 67 9.37 -1.85 12.48
CA ARG A 67 8.56 -3.06 12.68
C ARG A 67 8.19 -3.70 11.35
N CYS A 68 7.69 -2.91 10.39
CA CYS A 68 7.30 -3.42 9.09
C CYS A 68 8.52 -3.94 8.31
N GLN A 69 9.66 -3.25 8.35
CA GLN A 69 10.91 -3.73 7.75
C GLN A 69 11.32 -5.10 8.31
N ALA A 70 11.26 -5.28 9.63
CA ALA A 70 11.57 -6.55 10.27
C ALA A 70 10.59 -7.67 9.89
N ASP A 71 9.29 -7.34 9.77
CA ASP A 71 8.27 -8.30 9.37
C ASP A 71 8.45 -8.75 7.90
N ILE A 72 8.77 -7.83 6.99
CA ILE A 72 9.05 -8.16 5.60
C ILE A 72 10.35 -8.96 5.47
N HIS A 73 11.39 -8.61 6.24
CA HIS A 73 12.63 -9.36 6.27
C HIS A 73 12.42 -10.83 6.68
N LYS A 74 11.58 -11.09 7.68
CA LYS A 74 11.24 -12.46 8.11
C LYS A 74 10.55 -13.27 7.00
N ILE A 75 9.79 -12.61 6.13
CA ILE A 75 9.04 -13.27 5.06
C ILE A 75 9.91 -13.52 3.83
N SER A 76 10.68 -12.51 3.40
CA SER A 76 11.37 -12.49 2.11
C SER A 76 12.89 -12.70 2.21
N GLY A 77 13.47 -12.60 3.41
CA GLY A 77 14.92 -12.56 3.62
C GLY A 77 15.57 -11.22 3.22
N ARG A 78 14.79 -10.25 2.73
CA ARG A 78 15.27 -8.93 2.29
C ARG A 78 14.61 -7.83 3.12
N THR A 79 15.39 -6.81 3.50
CA THR A 79 14.88 -5.64 4.20
C THR A 79 14.56 -4.54 3.19
N PRO A 80 13.30 -4.09 3.08
CA PRO A 80 12.94 -2.97 2.23
C PRO A 80 13.66 -1.68 2.66
N LYS A 81 13.91 -0.77 1.71
CA LYS A 81 14.34 0.60 2.05
C LYS A 81 13.26 1.31 2.86
N GLY A 82 13.67 2.22 3.74
CA GLY A 82 12.76 3.01 4.57
C GLY A 82 12.91 4.50 4.33
N GLU A 83 11.81 5.24 4.27
CA GLU A 83 11.78 6.70 4.17
C GLU A 83 10.59 7.24 4.97
N LYS A 84 10.70 8.45 5.50
CA LYS A 84 9.60 9.11 6.20
C LYS A 84 8.79 10.06 5.32
N ASP A 85 9.38 10.57 4.26
CA ASP A 85 8.77 11.54 3.35
C ASP A 85 8.36 10.87 2.03
N ILE A 86 7.05 10.85 1.76
CA ILE A 86 6.48 10.29 0.54
C ILE A 86 7.14 10.88 -0.71
N ARG A 87 7.46 12.17 -0.70
CA ARG A 87 8.06 12.88 -1.84
C ARG A 87 9.42 12.28 -2.20
N LYS A 88 10.26 12.03 -1.19
CA LYS A 88 11.57 11.41 -1.38
C LYS A 88 11.47 9.95 -1.80
N MET A 89 10.54 9.19 -1.19
CA MET A 89 10.30 7.83 -1.62
C MET A 89 9.93 7.75 -3.10
N LEU A 90 9.06 8.65 -3.59
CA LEU A 90 8.57 8.64 -4.97
C LEU A 90 9.61 9.05 -6.02
N GLU A 91 10.78 9.59 -5.63
CA GLU A 91 11.91 9.83 -6.51
C GLU A 91 12.64 8.54 -6.90
N SER A 92 12.36 7.41 -6.21
CA SER A 92 13.04 6.14 -6.46
C SER A 92 12.41 5.33 -7.59
N ASP A 93 13.26 4.67 -8.37
CA ASP A 93 12.88 3.69 -9.40
C ASP A 93 12.87 2.24 -8.88
N ASP A 94 12.97 2.05 -7.56
CA ASP A 94 13.03 0.72 -6.96
C ASP A 94 11.68 -0.01 -6.92
N PHE A 95 10.60 0.62 -7.39
CA PHE A 95 9.24 0.04 -7.44
C PHE A 95 8.40 0.63 -8.56
N GLU A 96 7.47 -0.15 -9.09
CA GLU A 96 6.53 0.22 -10.16
C GLU A 96 5.14 0.58 -9.63
N ALA A 97 4.79 0.05 -8.46
CA ALA A 97 3.48 0.25 -7.85
C ALA A 97 3.60 0.63 -6.38
N VAL A 98 2.63 1.39 -5.88
CA VAL A 98 2.54 1.76 -4.46
C VAL A 98 1.23 1.30 -3.85
N VAL A 99 1.31 0.84 -2.62
CA VAL A 99 0.16 0.57 -1.74
C VAL A 99 0.05 1.73 -0.76
N ILE A 100 -1.11 2.38 -0.70
CA ILE A 100 -1.35 3.53 0.17
C ILE A 100 -2.37 3.14 1.23
N ALA A 101 -1.97 3.17 2.49
CA ALA A 101 -2.79 2.86 3.66
C ALA A 101 -2.54 3.87 4.81
N THR A 102 -2.31 5.11 4.44
CA THR A 102 -2.18 6.26 5.33
C THR A 102 -3.54 6.63 5.98
N PRO A 103 -3.61 7.62 6.88
CA PRO A 103 -4.87 8.27 7.22
C PRO A 103 -5.55 8.90 6.00
N ASP A 104 -6.88 9.00 6.06
CA ASP A 104 -7.75 9.37 4.93
C ASP A 104 -7.36 10.68 4.24
N HIS A 105 -6.89 11.68 5.01
CA HIS A 105 -6.51 12.98 4.48
C HIS A 105 -5.27 12.96 3.57
N TRP A 106 -4.49 11.88 3.63
CA TRP A 106 -3.36 11.66 2.73
C TRP A 106 -3.71 10.87 1.47
N HIS A 107 -4.82 10.11 1.45
CA HIS A 107 -5.12 9.14 0.41
C HIS A 107 -5.06 9.73 -1.00
N ALA A 108 -5.89 10.73 -1.28
CA ALA A 108 -5.94 11.34 -2.62
C ALA A 108 -4.63 12.02 -2.99
N LYS A 109 -4.03 12.76 -2.05
CA LYS A 109 -2.78 13.47 -2.29
C LYS A 109 -1.64 12.51 -2.63
N ALA A 110 -1.45 11.49 -1.81
CA ALA A 110 -0.39 10.49 -2.02
C ALA A 110 -0.59 9.72 -3.33
N ALA A 111 -1.84 9.34 -3.66
CA ALA A 111 -2.15 8.63 -4.89
C ALA A 111 -1.87 9.49 -6.14
N ILE A 112 -2.25 10.77 -6.12
CA ILE A 112 -1.97 11.69 -7.23
C ILE A 112 -0.46 11.88 -7.40
N MET A 113 0.28 12.08 -6.31
CA MET A 113 1.74 12.21 -6.36
C MET A 113 2.41 10.93 -6.90
N ALA A 114 1.93 9.75 -6.51
CA ALA A 114 2.42 8.48 -7.02
C ALA A 114 2.18 8.34 -8.53
N MET A 115 0.98 8.69 -9.01
CA MET A 115 0.68 8.70 -10.45
C MET A 115 1.54 9.70 -11.23
N GLN A 116 1.81 10.89 -10.67
CA GLN A 116 2.73 11.88 -11.24
C GLN A 116 4.15 11.33 -11.37
N ALA A 117 4.60 10.54 -10.39
CA ALA A 117 5.88 9.85 -10.39
C ALA A 117 5.89 8.56 -11.25
N GLY A 118 4.83 8.33 -12.05
CA GLY A 118 4.75 7.19 -12.97
C GLY A 118 4.43 5.85 -12.31
N LYS A 119 3.98 5.83 -11.05
CA LYS A 119 3.69 4.58 -10.33
C LYS A 119 2.21 4.20 -10.45
N HIS A 120 1.92 2.89 -10.50
CA HIS A 120 0.58 2.36 -10.30
C HIS A 120 0.19 2.40 -8.83
N VAL A 121 -1.10 2.39 -8.52
CA VAL A 121 -1.59 2.63 -7.15
C VAL A 121 -2.59 1.58 -6.71
N TYR A 122 -2.34 0.96 -5.55
CA TYR A 122 -3.36 0.31 -4.75
C TYR A 122 -3.71 1.25 -3.59
N LEU A 123 -4.95 1.74 -3.55
CA LEU A 123 -5.41 2.74 -2.59
C LEU A 123 -6.42 2.14 -1.62
N GLU A 124 -6.13 2.17 -0.32
CA GLU A 124 -7.10 1.76 0.70
C GLU A 124 -8.34 2.66 0.72
N LYS A 125 -9.43 2.09 1.22
CA LYS A 125 -10.68 2.82 1.43
C LYS A 125 -10.59 3.69 2.70
N PRO A 126 -11.28 4.85 2.75
CA PRO A 126 -11.93 5.56 1.64
C PRO A 126 -10.90 6.15 0.68
N THR A 127 -11.25 6.32 -0.58
CA THR A 127 -10.30 6.80 -1.59
C THR A 127 -9.87 8.25 -1.38
N SER A 128 -10.65 9.01 -0.64
CA SER A 128 -10.41 10.42 -0.37
C SER A 128 -11.13 10.89 0.89
N HIS A 129 -10.80 12.07 1.35
CA HIS A 129 -11.43 12.72 2.49
C HIS A 129 -12.71 13.49 2.11
N ASN A 130 -12.88 13.84 0.83
CA ASN A 130 -14.04 14.57 0.32
C ASN A 130 -14.33 14.24 -1.16
N PRO A 131 -15.55 14.55 -1.67
CA PRO A 131 -15.93 14.23 -3.05
C PRO A 131 -15.06 14.91 -4.13
N ALA A 132 -14.60 16.13 -3.92
CA ALA A 132 -13.78 16.85 -4.89
C ALA A 132 -12.43 16.14 -5.13
N GLU A 133 -11.82 15.58 -4.08
CA GLU A 133 -10.61 14.78 -4.19
C GLU A 133 -10.84 13.50 -5.02
N ASN A 134 -12.02 12.88 -4.93
CA ASN A 134 -12.34 11.73 -5.78
C ASN A 134 -12.37 12.09 -7.27
N GLU A 135 -12.93 13.26 -7.62
CA GLU A 135 -12.89 13.74 -9.01
C GLU A 135 -11.45 14.00 -9.47
N MET A 136 -10.60 14.58 -8.60
CA MET A 136 -9.19 14.78 -8.90
C MET A 136 -8.46 13.46 -9.13
N LEU A 137 -8.76 12.41 -8.34
CA LEU A 137 -8.19 11.07 -8.53
C LEU A 137 -8.54 10.49 -9.89
N VAL A 138 -9.81 10.56 -10.30
CA VAL A 138 -10.24 10.07 -11.62
C VAL A 138 -9.53 10.82 -12.73
N ARG A 139 -9.47 12.15 -12.66
CA ARG A 139 -8.76 12.99 -13.65
C ARG A 139 -7.27 12.65 -13.70
N ALA A 140 -6.63 12.44 -12.55
CA ALA A 140 -5.22 12.07 -12.47
C ALA A 140 -4.95 10.70 -13.08
N THR A 141 -5.82 9.71 -12.84
CA THR A 141 -5.74 8.38 -13.47
C THR A 141 -5.71 8.48 -14.98
N LEU A 142 -6.61 9.26 -15.57
CA LEU A 142 -6.66 9.49 -17.02
C LEU A 142 -5.44 10.28 -17.51
N LYS A 143 -5.07 11.35 -16.81
CA LYS A 143 -3.96 12.24 -17.20
C LYS A 143 -2.62 11.53 -17.23
N TYR A 144 -2.33 10.73 -16.22
CA TYR A 144 -1.04 10.05 -16.05
C TYR A 144 -1.03 8.63 -16.61
N ASN A 145 -2.18 8.14 -17.11
CA ASN A 145 -2.33 6.78 -17.63
C ASN A 145 -1.78 5.72 -16.68
N ARG A 146 -2.24 5.77 -15.42
CA ARG A 146 -1.85 4.81 -14.37
C ARG A 146 -3.05 4.01 -13.89
N ILE A 147 -2.79 2.77 -13.52
CA ILE A 147 -3.82 1.89 -12.94
C ILE A 147 -3.98 2.24 -11.48
N VAL A 148 -5.24 2.45 -11.05
CA VAL A 148 -5.61 2.64 -9.65
C VAL A 148 -6.60 1.55 -9.25
N GLN A 149 -6.21 0.72 -8.28
CA GLN A 149 -7.07 -0.29 -7.68
C GLN A 149 -7.47 0.16 -6.28
N VAL A 150 -8.77 0.19 -6.01
CA VAL A 150 -9.29 0.51 -4.66
C VAL A 150 -9.37 -0.74 -3.80
N GLY A 151 -8.93 -0.64 -2.55
CA GLY A 151 -8.89 -1.71 -1.55
C GLY A 151 -10.25 -2.11 -0.98
N ASN A 152 -11.20 -2.47 -1.84
CA ASN A 152 -12.53 -2.96 -1.48
C ASN A 152 -12.55 -4.50 -1.40
N GLN A 153 -11.72 -5.09 -0.56
CA GLN A 153 -11.44 -6.52 -0.50
C GLN A 153 -12.68 -7.41 -0.34
N ARG A 154 -13.71 -6.95 0.38
CA ARG A 154 -14.95 -7.74 0.56
C ARG A 154 -15.69 -8.01 -0.74
N ARG A 155 -15.55 -7.15 -1.75
CA ARG A 155 -16.14 -7.36 -3.07
C ARG A 155 -15.54 -8.57 -3.81
N SER A 156 -14.35 -8.99 -3.43
CA SER A 156 -13.64 -10.13 -4.01
C SER A 156 -13.78 -11.42 -3.17
N TRP A 157 -14.55 -11.41 -2.09
CA TRP A 157 -14.77 -12.62 -1.31
C TRP A 157 -15.66 -13.62 -2.06
N PRO A 158 -15.25 -14.89 -2.18
CA PRO A 158 -16.02 -15.90 -2.93
C PRO A 158 -17.49 -16.00 -2.50
N ASN A 159 -17.76 -15.97 -1.20
CA ASN A 159 -19.12 -16.01 -0.67
C ASN A 159 -19.95 -14.79 -1.07
N VAL A 160 -19.35 -13.60 -1.13
CA VAL A 160 -20.04 -12.38 -1.56
C VAL A 160 -20.32 -12.44 -3.07
N ILE A 161 -19.35 -12.89 -3.86
CA ILE A 161 -19.53 -13.08 -5.31
C ILE A 161 -20.68 -14.06 -5.56
N LYS A 162 -20.65 -15.24 -4.94
CA LYS A 162 -21.70 -16.25 -5.06
C LYS A 162 -23.08 -15.72 -4.65
N ALA A 163 -23.17 -15.01 -3.52
CA ALA A 163 -24.44 -14.42 -3.07
C ALA A 163 -25.00 -13.42 -4.09
N ILE A 164 -24.16 -12.60 -4.71
CA ILE A 164 -24.58 -11.65 -5.73
C ILE A 164 -25.02 -12.37 -7.02
N GLU A 165 -24.36 -13.45 -7.40
CA GLU A 165 -24.76 -14.27 -8.55
C GLU A 165 -26.15 -14.93 -8.31
N GLU A 166 -26.38 -15.47 -7.13
CA GLU A 166 -27.69 -16.05 -6.75
C GLU A 166 -28.80 -14.99 -6.75
N ILE A 167 -28.54 -13.79 -6.24
CA ILE A 167 -29.49 -12.67 -6.29
C ILE A 167 -29.79 -12.29 -7.75
N LYS A 168 -28.77 -12.20 -8.59
CA LYS A 168 -28.94 -11.86 -10.02
C LYS A 168 -29.68 -12.95 -10.80
N SER A 169 -29.53 -14.21 -10.43
CA SER A 169 -30.26 -15.33 -11.03
C SER A 169 -31.74 -15.40 -10.61
N GLY A 170 -32.16 -14.53 -9.69
CA GLY A 170 -33.55 -14.43 -9.26
C GLY A 170 -33.92 -15.26 -8.03
N ALA A 171 -32.96 -15.79 -7.27
CA ALA A 171 -33.20 -16.60 -6.08
C ALA A 171 -34.13 -15.94 -5.05
N ILE A 172 -34.15 -14.63 -4.96
CA ILE A 172 -35.05 -13.83 -4.11
C ILE A 172 -36.07 -13.00 -4.91
N GLY A 173 -36.21 -13.27 -6.20
CA GLY A 173 -37.04 -12.52 -7.13
C GLY A 173 -36.45 -11.13 -7.43
N LYS A 174 -37.30 -10.19 -7.89
CA LYS A 174 -36.88 -8.84 -8.22
C LYS A 174 -36.53 -8.05 -6.95
N VAL A 175 -35.28 -7.65 -6.81
CA VAL A 175 -34.83 -6.79 -5.72
C VAL A 175 -35.52 -5.42 -5.84
N ARG A 176 -36.33 -5.06 -4.84
CA ARG A 176 -37.04 -3.78 -4.76
C ARG A 176 -36.49 -2.86 -3.69
N TYR A 177 -35.83 -3.42 -2.68
CA TYR A 177 -35.31 -2.68 -1.55
C TYR A 177 -34.06 -3.37 -1.01
N ALA A 178 -33.07 -2.58 -0.63
CA ALA A 178 -31.88 -3.02 0.07
C ALA A 178 -31.59 -2.11 1.25
N LYS A 179 -31.29 -2.68 2.41
CA LYS A 179 -30.92 -1.94 3.62
C LYS A 179 -29.58 -2.42 4.12
N SER A 180 -28.69 -1.50 4.39
CA SER A 180 -27.43 -1.76 5.09
C SER A 180 -27.34 -0.94 6.36
N TRP A 181 -26.68 -1.49 7.36
CA TRP A 181 -26.38 -0.77 8.59
C TRP A 181 -25.00 -1.16 9.09
N TYR A 182 -24.40 -0.25 9.82
CA TYR A 182 -23.14 -0.51 10.50
C TYR A 182 -23.39 -0.51 12.01
N VAL A 183 -23.08 -1.63 12.65
CA VAL A 183 -23.13 -1.76 14.10
C VAL A 183 -21.72 -2.07 14.58
N ASN A 184 -21.19 -1.19 15.42
CA ASN A 184 -19.89 -1.40 16.05
C ASN A 184 -19.89 -0.78 17.44
N ASN A 185 -19.59 -1.62 18.42
CA ASN A 185 -19.48 -1.22 19.82
C ASN A 185 -18.03 -0.84 20.17
N ARG A 186 -17.46 0.10 19.42
CA ARG A 186 -16.11 0.60 19.73
C ARG A 186 -16.17 1.48 20.97
N PRO A 187 -15.24 1.29 21.92
CA PRO A 187 -15.13 2.23 23.03
C PRO A 187 -14.71 3.61 22.53
N SER A 188 -15.00 4.63 23.31
CA SER A 188 -14.50 5.98 23.04
C SER A 188 -12.97 6.00 23.13
N ILE A 189 -12.32 6.72 22.24
CA ILE A 189 -10.87 7.00 22.32
C ILE A 189 -10.54 8.10 23.33
N GLY A 190 -11.56 8.66 24.01
CA GLY A 190 -11.40 9.78 24.95
C GLY A 190 -11.11 11.12 24.26
N THR A 191 -10.83 12.15 25.08
CA THR A 191 -10.53 13.50 24.59
C THR A 191 -9.05 13.74 24.30
N GLY A 192 -8.19 12.85 24.76
CA GLY A 192 -6.74 12.99 24.71
C GLY A 192 -6.20 14.17 25.54
N LYS A 193 -4.95 14.07 25.95
CA LYS A 193 -4.21 15.14 26.64
C LYS A 193 -3.21 15.77 25.69
N VAL A 194 -3.04 17.09 25.79
CA VAL A 194 -1.97 17.78 25.07
C VAL A 194 -0.63 17.34 25.67
N VAL A 195 0.23 16.82 24.80
CA VAL A 195 1.56 16.34 25.17
C VAL A 195 2.57 16.78 24.10
N PRO A 196 3.89 16.79 24.40
CA PRO A 196 4.91 16.98 23.37
C PRO A 196 4.78 15.94 22.26
N VAL A 197 5.11 16.33 21.03
CA VAL A 197 5.22 15.37 19.92
C VAL A 197 6.34 14.40 20.26
N PRO A 198 6.09 13.08 20.18
CA PRO A 198 7.14 12.10 20.43
C PRO A 198 8.26 12.14 19.38
N ASP A 199 9.50 11.87 19.78
CA ASP A 199 10.69 11.92 18.89
C ASP A 199 10.62 10.95 17.70
N TYR A 200 9.86 9.85 17.86
CA TYR A 200 9.67 8.85 16.81
C TYR A 200 8.70 9.27 15.71
N LEU A 201 7.98 10.41 15.88
CA LEU A 201 6.91 10.84 15.00
C LEU A 201 7.24 12.16 14.31
N ASP A 202 7.21 12.21 12.98
CA ASP A 202 7.18 13.46 12.23
C ASP A 202 5.74 13.98 12.14
N TRP A 203 5.33 14.79 13.14
CA TRP A 203 3.97 15.31 13.25
C TRP A 203 3.59 16.23 12.08
N ASP A 204 4.54 16.95 11.53
CA ASP A 204 4.31 17.88 10.43
C ASP A 204 3.97 17.11 9.14
N LEU A 205 4.73 16.07 8.84
CA LEU A 205 4.43 15.15 7.73
C LEU A 205 3.16 14.34 7.98
N TRP A 206 2.87 13.96 9.23
CA TRP A 206 1.62 13.25 9.55
C TRP A 206 0.40 14.09 9.22
N GLN A 207 0.38 15.38 9.61
CA GLN A 207 -0.71 16.30 9.29
C GLN A 207 -0.85 16.52 7.76
N GLY A 208 0.29 16.61 7.06
CA GLY A 208 0.33 16.67 5.60
C GLY A 208 -0.59 17.73 4.99
N PRO A 209 -1.56 17.35 4.15
CA PRO A 209 -2.47 18.29 3.51
C PRO A 209 -3.63 18.78 4.41
N ALA A 210 -3.79 18.20 5.61
CA ALA A 210 -4.85 18.62 6.54
C ALA A 210 -4.57 20.02 7.14
N PRO A 211 -5.59 20.75 7.58
CA PRO A 211 -5.41 21.97 8.37
C PRO A 211 -4.54 21.71 9.60
N ARG A 212 -3.63 22.64 9.88
CA ARG A 212 -2.66 22.48 10.97
C ARG A 212 -3.34 22.54 12.33
N VAL A 213 -3.07 21.53 13.15
CA VAL A 213 -3.47 21.46 14.54
C VAL A 213 -2.28 21.86 15.40
N PRO A 214 -2.38 22.93 16.23
CA PRO A 214 -1.23 23.48 16.95
C PRO A 214 -0.71 22.56 18.06
N ASN A 215 -1.58 21.71 18.63
CA ASN A 215 -1.25 20.87 19.77
C ASN A 215 -1.43 19.40 19.42
N PHE A 216 -0.38 18.61 19.63
CA PHE A 216 -0.45 17.17 19.57
C PHE A 216 -1.17 16.61 20.81
N LYS A 217 -2.03 15.61 20.62
CA LYS A 217 -2.68 14.88 21.70
C LYS A 217 -2.32 13.42 21.67
N ASP A 218 -2.18 12.80 22.83
CA ASP A 218 -1.76 11.42 23.04
C ASP A 218 -2.68 10.36 22.42
N ASN A 219 -3.88 10.74 22.00
CA ASN A 219 -4.86 9.87 21.34
C ASN A 219 -4.97 10.08 19.81
N TYR A 220 -4.10 10.87 19.17
CA TYR A 220 -4.14 11.08 17.72
C TYR A 220 -3.57 9.88 16.93
N ILE A 221 -2.66 9.13 17.54
CA ILE A 221 -2.02 7.98 16.91
C ILE A 221 -2.25 6.75 17.78
N HIS A 222 -2.91 5.72 17.21
CA HIS A 222 -3.24 4.44 17.87
C HIS A 222 -3.23 3.27 16.88
#